data_af618db84320cd62a0ba2aa9794a1612
#
_entry.id   af618db84320cd62a0ba2aa9794a1612
#
_cell.length_a   1.000
_cell.length_b   1.000
_cell.length_c   1.000
_cell.angle_alpha   90.00
_cell.angle_beta   90.00
_cell.angle_gamma   90.00
#
_symmetry.space_group_name_H-M   'P 1'
#
loop_
_entity.id
_entity.type
_entity.pdbx_description
1 polymer ?
#
loop_
_entity_poly.entity_id
_entity_poly.type
_entity_poly.pdbx_seq_one_letter_code
_entity_poly.pdbx_strand_id
1 'polypeptide(L)'
;MSKIYLSHNNIVSSLGLCSNAVVNAVRDELSGLCEVEDKALLPEPFYASLIDKEKLTNAFHKLDANNDYTRLEKMMILSLSEVVKASKIALTGRVGLVIATTKGNIDVLEEDSPFPKERAYLAQLGRVLKNFFGF
;
A
#
# COMPACT_ATOMS: atom_id res chain seq x y z
N MET A 1 -2.63 -35.44 -6.28
CA MET A 1 -2.22 -34.27 -5.45
C MET A 1 -2.48 -32.98 -6.23
N SER A 2 -3.21 -32.04 -5.66
CA SER A 2 -3.38 -30.71 -6.27
C SER A 2 -2.05 -29.96 -6.20
N LYS A 3 -1.60 -29.38 -7.32
CA LYS A 3 -0.39 -28.55 -7.34
C LYS A 3 -0.76 -27.14 -6.89
N ILE A 4 0.06 -26.56 -6.02
CA ILE A 4 -0.05 -25.15 -5.58
C ILE A 4 1.06 -24.37 -6.28
N TYR A 5 0.71 -23.21 -6.82
CA TYR A 5 1.65 -22.34 -7.53
C TYR A 5 1.71 -20.98 -6.87
N LEU A 6 2.92 -20.44 -6.73
CA LEU A 6 3.16 -19.01 -6.45
C LEU A 6 3.32 -18.30 -7.79
N SER A 7 2.63 -17.19 -7.95
CA SER A 7 2.64 -16.43 -9.18
C SER A 7 3.34 -15.08 -8.95
N HIS A 8 2.69 -14.00 -9.31
CA HIS A 8 3.24 -12.65 -9.30
C HIS A 8 3.29 -12.05 -7.89
N ASN A 9 4.20 -11.11 -7.69
CA ASN A 9 4.32 -10.32 -6.46
C ASN A 9 4.52 -8.85 -6.80
N ASN A 10 4.24 -7.98 -5.82
CA ASN A 10 4.65 -6.60 -5.86
C ASN A 10 5.01 -6.09 -4.46
N ILE A 11 5.91 -5.12 -4.39
CA ILE A 11 6.38 -4.47 -3.17
C ILE A 11 6.24 -2.95 -3.35
N VAL A 12 5.60 -2.31 -2.38
CA VAL A 12 5.55 -0.85 -2.24
C VAL A 12 6.30 -0.47 -0.98
N SER A 13 7.34 0.34 -1.12
CA SER A 13 8.18 0.79 0.00
C SER A 13 8.76 2.18 -0.30
N SER A 14 9.57 2.70 0.64
CA SER A 14 10.32 3.94 0.43
C SER A 14 11.31 3.86 -0.73
N LEU A 15 11.81 2.67 -1.05
CA LEU A 15 12.74 2.43 -2.17
C LEU A 15 12.05 2.39 -3.54
N GLY A 16 10.73 2.20 -3.57
CA GLY A 16 9.99 2.17 -4.84
C GLY A 16 8.56 1.65 -4.68
N LEU A 17 7.77 1.87 -5.72
CA LEU A 17 6.36 1.49 -5.77
C LEU A 17 6.10 0.17 -6.54
N CYS A 18 7.17 -0.52 -6.94
CA CYS A 18 7.09 -1.84 -7.56
C CYS A 18 8.31 -2.69 -7.21
N SER A 19 8.15 -4.02 -7.29
CA SER A 19 9.20 -4.98 -6.95
C SER A 19 10.51 -4.71 -7.70
N ASN A 20 10.46 -4.38 -8.97
CA ASN A 20 11.66 -4.11 -9.76
C ASN A 20 12.45 -2.90 -9.24
N ALA A 21 11.75 -1.80 -8.90
CA ALA A 21 12.39 -0.62 -8.34
C ALA A 21 13.05 -0.93 -6.98
N VAL A 22 12.34 -1.66 -6.11
CA VAL A 22 12.87 -2.06 -4.80
C VAL A 22 14.08 -2.99 -4.93
N VAL A 23 14.01 -3.99 -5.80
CA VAL A 23 15.13 -4.93 -6.04
C VAL A 23 16.34 -4.22 -6.60
N ASN A 24 16.17 -3.29 -7.55
CA ASN A 24 17.27 -2.50 -8.10
C ASN A 24 17.91 -1.62 -7.01
N ALA A 25 17.11 -0.90 -6.22
CA ALA A 25 17.63 -0.10 -5.12
C ALA A 25 18.45 -0.94 -4.11
N VAL A 26 17.97 -2.15 -3.78
CA VAL A 26 18.71 -3.08 -2.90
C VAL A 26 20.02 -3.56 -3.56
N ARG A 27 20.02 -3.83 -4.86
CA ARG A 27 21.26 -4.19 -5.60
C ARG A 27 22.27 -3.05 -5.65
N ASP A 28 21.77 -1.82 -5.71
CA ASP A 28 22.57 -0.60 -5.69
C ASP A 28 22.98 -0.18 -4.26
N GLU A 29 22.75 -1.07 -3.28
CA GLU A 29 23.05 -0.86 -1.85
C GLU A 29 22.38 0.38 -1.23
N LEU A 30 21.25 0.83 -1.82
CA LEU A 30 20.51 1.97 -1.30
C LEU A 30 19.70 1.57 -0.07
N SER A 31 19.79 2.38 0.98
CA SER A 31 18.94 2.28 2.16
C SER A 31 17.71 3.15 2.02
N GLY A 32 16.55 2.62 2.42
CA GLY A 32 15.34 3.43 2.58
C GLY A 32 15.31 4.21 3.90
N LEU A 33 16.25 3.98 4.81
CA LEU A 33 16.37 4.72 6.06
C LEU A 33 17.06 6.07 5.80
N CYS A 34 16.44 7.13 6.27
CA CYS A 34 17.00 8.48 6.28
C CYS A 34 16.75 9.14 7.64
N GLU A 35 17.58 10.10 7.98
CA GLU A 35 17.33 10.97 9.13
C GLU A 35 16.14 11.88 8.83
N VAL A 36 15.22 11.96 9.77
CA VAL A 36 13.99 12.75 9.69
C VAL A 36 14.00 13.77 10.82
N GLU A 37 13.89 15.03 10.45
CA GLU A 37 13.71 16.15 11.36
C GLU A 37 12.26 16.65 11.27
N ASP A 38 11.36 15.94 11.91
CA ASP A 38 9.94 16.33 11.98
C ASP A 38 9.51 16.45 13.44
N LYS A 39 9.50 17.68 13.96
CA LYS A 39 9.12 17.98 15.35
C LYS A 39 7.66 17.68 15.68
N ALA A 40 6.79 17.51 14.67
CA ALA A 40 5.41 17.08 14.89
C ALA A 40 5.34 15.59 15.22
N LEU A 41 6.32 14.79 14.75
CA LEU A 41 6.40 13.38 15.05
C LEU A 41 7.24 13.09 16.30
N LEU A 42 8.45 13.68 16.38
CA LEU A 42 9.34 13.53 17.54
C LEU A 42 10.13 14.82 17.79
N PRO A 43 10.43 15.15 19.06
CA PRO A 43 11.20 16.35 19.42
C PRO A 43 12.62 16.37 18.86
N GLU A 44 13.24 15.17 18.73
CA GLU A 44 14.61 14.97 18.27
C GLU A 44 14.63 14.29 16.90
N PRO A 45 15.69 14.49 16.08
CA PRO A 45 15.88 13.78 14.84
C PRO A 45 15.87 12.27 15.05
N PHE A 46 15.28 11.52 14.11
CA PHE A 46 15.18 10.07 14.17
C PHE A 46 15.35 9.45 12.79
N TYR A 47 15.69 8.16 12.74
CA TYR A 47 15.83 7.44 11.49
C TYR A 47 14.52 6.71 11.16
N ALA A 48 14.01 6.94 9.96
CA ALA A 48 12.81 6.27 9.46
C ALA A 48 12.89 5.98 7.95
N SER A 49 12.10 5.01 7.53
CA SER A 49 11.90 4.68 6.13
C SER A 49 10.50 5.18 5.72
N LEU A 50 10.44 6.34 5.10
CA LEU A 50 9.19 7.02 4.75
C LEU A 50 8.88 6.86 3.26
N ILE A 51 7.65 6.45 2.97
CA ILE A 51 7.14 6.47 1.59
C ILE A 51 6.75 7.91 1.26
N ASP A 52 7.31 8.45 0.19
CA ASP A 52 7.03 9.77 -0.31
C ASP A 52 5.53 9.93 -0.66
N LYS A 53 4.89 10.87 0.00
CA LYS A 53 3.44 11.12 -0.10
C LYS A 53 3.03 11.59 -1.50
N GLU A 54 3.84 12.45 -2.12
CA GLU A 54 3.54 12.98 -3.44
C GLU A 54 3.73 11.91 -4.52
N LYS A 55 4.81 11.14 -4.46
CA LYS A 55 5.04 10.02 -5.37
C LYS A 55 3.94 8.98 -5.29
N LEU A 56 3.51 8.62 -4.07
CA LEU A 56 2.40 7.70 -3.85
C LEU A 56 1.10 8.24 -4.46
N THR A 57 0.77 9.49 -4.18
CA THR A 57 -0.46 10.13 -4.68
C THR A 57 -0.45 10.24 -6.20
N ASN A 58 0.65 10.68 -6.78
CA ASN A 58 0.80 10.80 -8.25
C ASN A 58 0.74 9.45 -8.95
N ALA A 59 1.30 8.41 -8.34
CA ALA A 59 1.18 7.05 -8.87
C ALA A 59 -0.25 6.54 -8.80
N PHE A 60 -0.93 6.79 -7.67
CA PHE A 60 -2.31 6.38 -7.48
C PHE A 60 -3.27 7.09 -8.44
N HIS A 61 -3.10 8.39 -8.69
CA HIS A 61 -3.93 9.17 -9.62
C HIS A 61 -3.92 8.64 -11.06
N LYS A 62 -2.89 7.88 -11.44
CA LYS A 62 -2.86 7.20 -12.75
C LYS A 62 -3.80 6.00 -12.82
N LEU A 63 -4.20 5.44 -11.68
CA LEU A 63 -5.17 4.35 -11.59
C LEU A 63 -6.58 4.88 -11.35
N ASP A 64 -6.70 5.81 -10.42
CA ASP A 64 -7.97 6.41 -10.01
C ASP A 64 -7.72 7.86 -9.58
N ALA A 65 -8.40 8.80 -10.22
CA ALA A 65 -8.32 10.23 -9.87
C ALA A 65 -9.09 10.58 -8.58
N ASN A 66 -9.87 9.64 -8.04
CA ASN A 66 -10.58 9.83 -6.79
C ASN A 66 -9.62 9.82 -5.59
N ASN A 67 -9.79 10.75 -4.66
CA ASN A 67 -8.94 10.90 -3.47
C ASN A 67 -9.53 10.28 -2.19
N ASP A 68 -10.64 9.55 -2.29
CA ASP A 68 -11.35 8.97 -1.14
C ASP A 68 -10.68 7.69 -0.58
N TYR A 69 -9.35 7.60 -0.71
CA TYR A 69 -8.56 6.47 -0.23
C TYR A 69 -7.51 6.92 0.77
N THR A 70 -7.40 6.18 1.87
CA THR A 70 -6.34 6.39 2.86
C THR A 70 -4.97 6.07 2.27
N ARG A 71 -3.91 6.48 2.95
CA ARG A 71 -2.53 6.17 2.53
C ARG A 71 -2.30 4.67 2.35
N LEU A 72 -2.73 3.87 3.34
CA LEU A 72 -2.58 2.41 3.29
C LEU A 72 -3.39 1.80 2.13
N GLU A 73 -4.61 2.27 1.92
CA GLU A 73 -5.45 1.79 0.81
C GLU A 73 -4.81 2.09 -0.55
N LYS A 74 -4.28 3.30 -0.76
CA LYS A 74 -3.53 3.65 -1.98
C LYS A 74 -2.35 2.72 -2.21
N MET A 75 -1.56 2.44 -1.17
CA MET A 75 -0.43 1.51 -1.26
C MET A 75 -0.86 0.09 -1.64
N MET A 76 -1.91 -0.42 -0.98
CA MET A 76 -2.44 -1.76 -1.26
C MET A 76 -3.05 -1.87 -2.66
N ILE A 77 -3.82 -0.87 -3.08
CA ILE A 77 -4.41 -0.84 -4.42
C ILE A 77 -3.32 -0.80 -5.49
N LEU A 78 -2.31 0.06 -5.35
CA LEU A 78 -1.17 0.11 -6.27
C LEU A 78 -0.47 -1.24 -6.37
N SER A 79 -0.17 -1.84 -5.22
CA SER A 79 0.52 -3.13 -5.19
C SER A 79 -0.30 -4.25 -5.83
N LEU A 80 -1.57 -4.36 -5.47
CA LEU A 80 -2.48 -5.37 -6.01
C LEU A 80 -2.78 -5.17 -7.50
N SER A 81 -2.90 -3.92 -7.98
CA SER A 81 -3.16 -3.62 -9.39
C SER A 81 -2.05 -4.18 -10.30
N GLU A 82 -0.79 -4.05 -9.89
CA GLU A 82 0.34 -4.63 -10.63
C GLU A 82 0.25 -6.17 -10.67
N VAL A 83 -0.06 -6.79 -9.54
CA VAL A 83 -0.19 -8.26 -9.44
C VAL A 83 -1.35 -8.78 -10.27
N VAL A 84 -2.54 -8.16 -10.15
CA VAL A 84 -3.73 -8.55 -10.92
C VAL A 84 -3.49 -8.42 -12.42
N LYS A 85 -2.91 -7.30 -12.85
CA LYS A 85 -2.56 -7.05 -14.25
C LYS A 85 -1.55 -8.09 -14.79
N ALA A 86 -0.49 -8.37 -14.04
CA ALA A 86 0.56 -9.28 -14.45
C ALA A 86 0.08 -10.74 -14.47
N SER A 87 -0.73 -11.15 -13.50
CA SER A 87 -1.25 -12.52 -13.40
C SER A 87 -2.31 -12.85 -14.44
N LYS A 88 -2.96 -11.83 -15.03
CA LYS A 88 -4.11 -11.99 -15.95
C LYS A 88 -5.25 -12.83 -15.36
N ILE A 89 -5.35 -12.88 -14.03
CA ILE A 89 -6.39 -13.64 -13.33
C ILE A 89 -7.76 -12.96 -13.57
N ALA A 90 -8.77 -13.75 -13.90
CA ALA A 90 -10.14 -13.25 -13.91
C ALA A 90 -10.65 -13.14 -12.47
N LEU A 91 -10.99 -11.92 -12.05
CA LEU A 91 -11.53 -11.64 -10.71
C LEU A 91 -12.99 -12.13 -10.66
N THR A 92 -13.17 -13.36 -10.25
CA THR A 92 -14.48 -14.03 -10.14
C THR A 92 -14.73 -14.39 -8.68
N GLY A 93 -15.93 -14.86 -8.35
CA GLY A 93 -16.26 -15.37 -7.00
C GLY A 93 -15.41 -16.55 -6.51
N ARG A 94 -14.48 -17.05 -7.32
CA ARG A 94 -13.49 -18.07 -6.93
C ARG A 94 -12.15 -17.50 -6.48
N VAL A 95 -11.97 -16.17 -6.56
CA VAL A 95 -10.76 -15.47 -6.09
C VAL A 95 -11.02 -14.96 -4.68
N GLY A 96 -10.16 -15.34 -3.75
CA GLY A 96 -10.17 -14.84 -2.38
C GLY A 96 -9.04 -13.85 -2.15
N LEU A 97 -9.33 -12.77 -1.41
CA LEU A 97 -8.34 -11.82 -0.94
C LEU A 97 -8.07 -12.05 0.54
N VAL A 98 -6.81 -12.31 0.89
CA VAL A 98 -6.36 -12.41 2.28
C VAL A 98 -5.49 -11.20 2.60
N ILE A 99 -5.88 -10.45 3.62
CA ILE A 99 -5.18 -9.25 4.09
C ILE A 99 -4.58 -9.53 5.46
N ALA A 100 -3.28 -9.29 5.60
CA ALA A 100 -2.59 -9.33 6.89
C ALA A 100 -1.94 -7.96 7.14
N THR A 101 -2.23 -7.36 8.28
CA THR A 101 -1.66 -6.07 8.70
C THR A 101 -1.63 -6.01 10.22
N THR A 102 -0.63 -5.31 10.78
CA THR A 102 -0.52 -5.11 12.23
C THR A 102 -1.26 -3.85 12.71
N LYS A 103 -1.45 -2.87 11.84
CA LYS A 103 -1.98 -1.53 12.20
C LYS A 103 -3.27 -1.17 11.45
N GLY A 104 -3.46 -1.69 10.24
CA GLY A 104 -4.54 -1.23 9.37
C GLY A 104 -4.45 0.26 9.05
N ASN A 105 -5.59 0.91 8.88
CA ASN A 105 -5.71 2.36 8.65
C ASN A 105 -5.65 3.15 9.97
N ILE A 106 -4.65 2.93 10.81
CA ILE A 106 -4.57 3.57 12.14
C ILE A 106 -4.47 5.10 12.05
N ASP A 107 -3.89 5.63 10.99
CA ASP A 107 -3.75 7.06 10.69
C ASP A 107 -5.11 7.79 10.58
N VAL A 108 -6.22 7.09 10.32
CA VAL A 108 -7.55 7.72 10.34
C VAL A 108 -8.04 8.06 11.76
N LEU A 109 -7.35 7.59 12.80
CA LEU A 109 -7.66 7.92 14.19
C LEU A 109 -7.07 9.27 14.62
N GLU A 110 -6.20 9.87 13.84
CA GLU A 110 -5.70 11.24 14.05
C GLU A 110 -6.86 12.24 14.02
N GLU A 111 -6.75 13.32 14.79
CA GLU A 111 -7.85 14.29 14.97
C GLU A 111 -8.24 15.00 13.68
N ASP A 112 -7.26 15.32 12.83
CA ASP A 112 -7.39 16.03 11.56
C ASP A 112 -7.63 15.10 10.35
N SER A 113 -7.83 13.82 10.57
CA SER A 113 -8.09 12.86 9.50
C SER A 113 -9.39 13.21 8.75
N PRO A 114 -9.37 13.31 7.41
CA PRO A 114 -10.57 13.57 6.62
C PRO A 114 -11.50 12.35 6.52
N PHE A 115 -11.08 11.19 7.02
CA PHE A 115 -11.83 9.95 6.94
C PHE A 115 -12.59 9.64 8.23
N PRO A 116 -13.76 8.98 8.14
CA PRO A 116 -14.49 8.54 9.33
C PRO A 116 -13.68 7.48 10.10
N LYS A 117 -13.78 7.50 11.43
CA LYS A 117 -13.00 6.63 12.34
C LYS A 117 -13.26 5.13 12.09
N GLU A 118 -14.43 4.78 11.56
CA GLU A 118 -14.80 3.42 11.16
C GLU A 118 -13.88 2.87 10.06
N ARG A 119 -13.23 3.73 9.27
CA ARG A 119 -12.26 3.33 8.24
C ARG A 119 -11.02 2.62 8.84
N ALA A 120 -10.78 2.76 10.15
CA ALA A 120 -9.73 2.03 10.87
C ALA A 120 -10.03 0.52 10.98
N TYR A 121 -11.29 0.09 10.88
CA TYR A 121 -11.64 -1.32 11.00
C TYR A 121 -11.12 -2.13 9.80
N LEU A 122 -10.51 -3.28 10.08
CA LEU A 122 -9.98 -4.18 9.04
C LEU A 122 -11.07 -4.64 8.05
N ALA A 123 -12.30 -4.81 8.52
CA ALA A 123 -13.42 -5.14 7.65
C ALA A 123 -13.72 -4.03 6.63
N GLN A 124 -13.51 -2.77 6.97
CA GLN A 124 -13.67 -1.67 6.01
C GLN A 124 -12.54 -1.65 4.99
N LEU A 125 -11.29 -1.87 5.42
CA LEU A 125 -10.17 -2.02 4.51
C LEU A 125 -10.45 -3.14 3.46
N GLY A 126 -10.93 -4.29 3.94
CA GLY A 126 -11.33 -5.39 3.05
C GLY A 126 -12.43 -5.00 2.06
N ARG A 127 -13.45 -4.25 2.50
CA ARG A 127 -14.53 -3.76 1.63
C ARG A 127 -14.05 -2.78 0.58
N VAL A 128 -13.14 -1.87 0.95
CA VAL A 128 -12.56 -0.90 0.00
C VAL A 128 -11.83 -1.63 -1.11
N LEU A 129 -10.94 -2.56 -0.77
CA LEU A 129 -10.20 -3.34 -1.77
C LEU A 129 -11.12 -4.22 -2.61
N LYS A 130 -12.10 -4.87 -1.98
CA LYS A 130 -13.12 -5.63 -2.70
C LYS A 130 -13.86 -4.77 -3.74
N ASN A 131 -14.33 -3.60 -3.34
CA ASN A 131 -15.08 -2.71 -4.23
C ASN A 131 -14.23 -2.17 -5.37
N PHE A 132 -12.96 -1.84 -5.09
CA PHE A 132 -12.04 -1.35 -6.12
C PHE A 132 -11.76 -2.39 -7.21
N PHE A 133 -11.53 -3.64 -6.81
CA PHE A 133 -11.18 -4.72 -7.76
C PHE A 133 -12.38 -5.51 -8.27
N GLY A 134 -13.55 -5.42 -7.65
CA GLY A 134 -14.75 -6.15 -8.05
C GLY A 134 -14.75 -7.63 -7.66
N PHE A 135 -14.13 -7.98 -6.53
CA PHE A 135 -14.12 -9.37 -6.03
C PHE A 135 -15.52 -9.85 -5.64
#